data_771aa23dab8dd8e6e8fa94c6667e2fb9
#
_entry.id   771aa23dab8dd8e6e8fa94c6667e2fb9
#
_cell.length_a   1.000
_cell.length_b   1.000
_cell.length_c   1.000
_cell.angle_alpha   90.00
_cell.angle_beta   90.00
_cell.angle_gamma   90.00
#
_symmetry.space_group_name_H-M   'P 1'
#
loop_
_entity.id
_entity.type
_entity.pdbx_description
1 polymer ?
#
loop_
_entity_poly.entity_id
_entity_poly.type
_entity_poly.pdbx_seq_one_letter_code
_entity_poly.pdbx_strand_id
1 'polypeptide(L)'
;MRTIILSAILCFTGTTSLSSAQEVEDITRTFDDAAVVVVIVDLDRLDLTGVADAIADSGGDEGSAERLANSLTRYFQPVVQQLRELGVSKFYAVYSLHDWNGGMPYLVLPTSSEEQADKVSQLMQTGNDAGGKIVSVVLRDAFRNVFVRGTVVFAGTQDLEQRLSPDRIPDRSIGWKAALAVPREGAIRVIGVVTEDQRRVLREFAPKLPEGFGQLSGERLAELRWFSLGVDVLLPAVKGIVQTDSDASAQMLSALLGTAAAQAPVKNDTLRDIVNATQITVDGDRLELSMVPPANRPSGEVLASLLDDVVPLSQNFSLLDLRNHLKQLGLGMHNFHDAYGSFPPPASFDENGQPLLSWRVYLLPYLDANDLYRQFHLDEPWDSVHNLTLVEQMPDVFASSSFDLNARGLTTLQLPVGENTVFHGQAGVPIREITDGTSNTIMILEVPPERAVIWTKPEDFPVDPPSLKDRLFGSRDQFWTTFCDGSARAIEGTIPDETLSALVTKSGGEIIDYGGF
;
A
#
# COMPACT_ATOMS: atom_id res chain seq x y z
N MET A 1 -13.82 -2.38 -0.14
CA MET A 1 -14.22 -2.19 -1.56
C MET A 1 -13.31 -1.22 -2.30
N ARG A 2 -13.00 -0.02 -1.76
CA ARG A 2 -12.03 0.92 -2.37
C ARG A 2 -10.64 0.31 -2.55
N THR A 3 -10.12 -0.42 -1.56
CA THR A 3 -8.83 -1.13 -1.62
C THR A 3 -8.79 -2.23 -2.70
N ILE A 4 -9.90 -2.92 -2.91
CA ILE A 4 -10.03 -4.01 -3.89
C ILE A 4 -9.90 -3.48 -5.32
N ILE A 5 -10.48 -2.31 -5.60
CA ILE A 5 -10.40 -1.66 -6.93
C ILE A 5 -8.98 -1.16 -7.21
N LEU A 6 -8.26 -0.69 -6.20
CA LEU A 6 -6.89 -0.19 -6.34
C LEU A 6 -5.88 -1.28 -6.73
N SER A 7 -5.96 -2.45 -6.08
CA SER A 7 -5.09 -3.59 -6.44
C SER A 7 -5.37 -4.10 -7.86
N ALA A 8 -6.58 -3.84 -8.39
CA ALA A 8 -7.01 -4.25 -9.71
C ALA A 8 -6.57 -3.30 -10.85
N ILE A 9 -6.36 -2.00 -10.57
CA ILE A 9 -6.10 -0.98 -11.60
C ILE A 9 -4.65 -0.99 -12.12
N LEU A 10 -3.73 -1.66 -11.44
CA LEU A 10 -2.30 -1.65 -11.79
C LEU A 10 -1.88 -2.69 -12.85
N CYS A 11 -2.76 -3.32 -13.61
CA CYS A 11 -2.40 -4.43 -14.51
C CYS A 11 -3.20 -4.54 -15.83
N PHE A 12 -2.57 -4.74 -16.98
CA PHE A 12 -3.12 -4.66 -18.38
C PHE A 12 -2.65 -5.63 -19.48
N THR A 13 -3.29 -6.03 -20.41
CA THR A 13 -4.08 -6.39 -21.61
C THR A 13 -3.86 -7.75 -22.28
N GLY A 14 -4.84 -8.32 -22.92
CA GLY A 14 -4.99 -9.02 -24.20
C GLY A 14 -5.12 -10.53 -24.36
N THR A 15 -6.26 -11.03 -24.81
CA THR A 15 -6.76 -12.28 -25.47
C THR A 15 -6.90 -13.62 -24.73
N THR A 16 -8.03 -14.28 -25.03
CA THR A 16 -8.78 -15.35 -24.34
C THR A 16 -8.11 -16.72 -24.20
N SER A 17 -8.21 -17.34 -23.01
CA SER A 17 -8.26 -18.79 -22.84
C SER A 17 -9.33 -19.17 -21.80
N LEU A 18 -10.15 -20.17 -22.12
CA LEU A 18 -11.09 -20.81 -21.21
C LEU A 18 -10.30 -21.53 -20.11
N SER A 19 -10.57 -21.24 -18.84
CA SER A 19 -10.06 -22.07 -17.75
C SER A 19 -10.77 -23.43 -17.80
N SER A 20 -10.01 -24.53 -17.78
CA SER A 20 -10.60 -25.87 -17.70
C SER A 20 -11.30 -26.03 -16.35
N ALA A 21 -12.33 -26.91 -16.29
CA ALA A 21 -13.02 -27.23 -15.04
C ALA A 21 -12.02 -27.71 -13.95
N GLN A 22 -10.93 -28.35 -14.36
CA GLN A 22 -9.87 -28.80 -13.48
C GLN A 22 -9.07 -27.61 -12.89
N GLU A 23 -8.71 -26.61 -13.71
CA GLU A 23 -8.01 -25.40 -13.24
C GLU A 23 -8.86 -24.65 -12.19
N VAL A 24 -10.17 -24.55 -12.42
CA VAL A 24 -11.11 -23.93 -11.46
C VAL A 24 -11.15 -24.73 -10.15
N GLU A 25 -11.15 -26.05 -10.21
CA GLU A 25 -11.15 -26.91 -9.03
C GLU A 25 -9.85 -26.78 -8.25
N ASP A 26 -8.72 -26.80 -8.93
CA ASP A 26 -7.41 -26.75 -8.30
C ASP A 26 -7.19 -25.38 -7.62
N ILE A 27 -7.58 -24.28 -8.25
CA ILE A 27 -7.42 -22.95 -7.67
C ILE A 27 -8.36 -22.71 -6.48
N THR A 28 -9.58 -23.22 -6.49
CA THR A 28 -10.49 -23.04 -5.35
C THR A 28 -10.01 -23.72 -4.08
N ARG A 29 -9.16 -24.75 -4.19
CA ARG A 29 -8.52 -25.41 -3.04
C ARG A 29 -7.42 -24.57 -2.40
N THR A 30 -6.99 -23.50 -3.04
CA THR A 30 -5.99 -22.58 -2.51
C THR A 30 -6.60 -21.41 -1.74
N PHE A 31 -7.93 -21.32 -1.64
CA PHE A 31 -8.64 -20.27 -0.90
C PHE A 31 -8.92 -20.74 0.54
N ASP A 32 -8.68 -19.87 1.50
CA ASP A 32 -9.05 -20.16 2.89
C ASP A 32 -10.58 -20.08 3.11
N ASP A 33 -11.04 -20.48 4.29
CA ASP A 33 -12.46 -20.55 4.63
C ASP A 33 -13.14 -19.18 4.78
N ALA A 34 -12.36 -18.13 4.87
CA ALA A 34 -12.83 -16.75 5.05
C ALA A 34 -12.59 -15.87 3.80
N ALA A 35 -12.16 -16.45 2.68
CA ALA A 35 -11.99 -15.72 1.43
C ALA A 35 -13.32 -15.12 0.95
N VAL A 36 -13.30 -13.83 0.60
CA VAL A 36 -14.48 -13.04 0.18
C VAL A 36 -14.34 -12.46 -1.22
N VAL A 37 -13.13 -12.06 -1.60
CA VAL A 37 -12.83 -11.50 -2.92
C VAL A 37 -11.51 -12.05 -3.42
N VAL A 38 -11.47 -12.36 -4.71
CA VAL A 38 -10.27 -12.75 -5.43
C VAL A 38 -10.06 -11.82 -6.61
N VAL A 39 -8.89 -11.23 -6.70
CA VAL A 39 -8.44 -10.50 -7.88
C VAL A 39 -7.51 -11.40 -8.66
N ILE A 40 -7.87 -11.73 -9.88
CA ILE A 40 -7.07 -12.53 -10.80
C ILE A 40 -6.40 -11.58 -11.77
N VAL A 41 -5.09 -11.70 -11.89
CA VAL A 41 -4.29 -10.93 -12.83
C VAL A 41 -3.67 -11.89 -13.83
N ASP A 42 -4.02 -11.70 -15.09
CA ASP A 42 -3.47 -12.47 -16.22
C ASP A 42 -2.23 -11.72 -16.74
N LEU A 43 -1.05 -12.23 -16.40
CA LEU A 43 0.22 -11.58 -16.74
C LEU A 43 0.47 -11.60 -18.25
N ASP A 44 0.01 -12.64 -18.97
CA ASP A 44 0.21 -12.74 -20.42
C ASP A 44 -0.57 -11.66 -21.18
N ARG A 45 -1.64 -11.16 -20.55
CA ARG A 45 -2.50 -10.08 -21.06
C ARG A 45 -2.09 -8.69 -20.62
N LEU A 46 -1.05 -8.58 -19.82
CA LEU A 46 -0.64 -7.37 -19.17
C LEU A 46 0.31 -6.56 -20.06
N ASP A 47 -0.13 -5.41 -20.61
CA ASP A 47 0.72 -4.46 -21.34
C ASP A 47 0.96 -3.19 -20.52
N LEU A 48 1.91 -3.24 -19.60
CA LEU A 48 2.27 -2.08 -18.77
C LEU A 48 2.85 -0.91 -19.59
N THR A 49 3.46 -1.21 -20.76
CA THR A 49 3.99 -0.17 -21.65
C THR A 49 2.85 0.62 -22.29
N GLY A 50 1.87 -0.08 -22.88
CA GLY A 50 0.71 0.57 -23.49
C GLY A 50 -0.11 1.39 -22.48
N VAL A 51 -0.13 0.97 -21.21
CA VAL A 51 -0.75 1.74 -20.11
C VAL A 51 0.02 2.98 -19.79
N ALA A 52 1.34 2.86 -19.63
CA ALA A 52 2.21 3.99 -19.35
C ALA A 52 2.14 5.04 -20.46
N ASP A 53 2.15 4.60 -21.73
CA ASP A 53 1.99 5.46 -22.89
C ASP A 53 0.63 6.17 -22.90
N ALA A 54 -0.46 5.43 -22.63
CA ALA A 54 -1.79 6.00 -22.56
C ALA A 54 -1.94 7.03 -21.42
N ILE A 55 -1.29 6.80 -20.28
CA ILE A 55 -1.27 7.75 -19.16
C ILE A 55 -0.44 8.98 -19.53
N ALA A 56 0.72 8.82 -20.16
CA ALA A 56 1.58 9.93 -20.59
C ALA A 56 0.87 10.83 -21.63
N ASP A 57 0.11 10.23 -22.56
CA ASP A 57 -0.65 10.94 -23.59
C ASP A 57 -1.93 11.62 -23.07
N SER A 58 -2.32 11.39 -21.82
CA SER A 58 -3.60 11.87 -21.28
C SER A 58 -3.69 13.39 -21.05
N GLY A 59 -2.56 14.11 -21.07
CA GLY A 59 -2.52 15.56 -20.86
C GLY A 59 -2.95 16.03 -19.47
N GLY A 60 -3.00 15.12 -18.48
CA GLY A 60 -3.25 15.42 -17.08
C GLY A 60 -2.13 16.27 -16.45
N ASP A 61 -2.19 16.55 -15.14
CA ASP A 61 -1.12 17.25 -14.43
C ASP A 61 0.23 16.58 -14.77
N GLU A 62 1.02 17.28 -15.61
CA GLU A 62 2.22 16.74 -16.28
C GLU A 62 3.16 16.00 -15.33
N GLY A 63 3.22 16.44 -14.06
CA GLY A 63 4.08 15.80 -13.07
C GLY A 63 3.55 14.48 -12.48
N SER A 64 2.25 14.27 -12.35
CA SER A 64 1.67 13.08 -11.71
C SER A 64 1.50 11.93 -12.69
N ALA A 65 1.00 12.20 -13.89
CA ALA A 65 0.85 11.22 -14.96
C ALA A 65 2.21 10.65 -15.39
N GLU A 66 3.21 11.52 -15.61
CA GLU A 66 4.55 11.12 -15.97
C GLU A 66 5.24 10.28 -14.88
N ARG A 67 5.11 10.65 -13.61
CA ARG A 67 5.65 9.86 -12.50
C ARG A 67 5.04 8.47 -12.42
N LEU A 68 3.72 8.36 -12.62
CA LEU A 68 3.04 7.05 -12.61
C LEU A 68 3.45 6.19 -13.80
N ALA A 69 3.49 6.76 -15.01
CA ALA A 69 3.95 6.07 -16.22
C ALA A 69 5.38 5.56 -16.06
N ASN A 70 6.28 6.40 -15.55
CA ASN A 70 7.67 6.03 -15.24
C ASN A 70 7.76 4.94 -14.17
N SER A 71 6.90 4.98 -13.16
CA SER A 71 6.86 3.94 -12.12
C SER A 71 6.40 2.59 -12.69
N LEU A 72 5.38 2.57 -13.54
CA LEU A 72 4.90 1.35 -14.19
C LEU A 72 5.97 0.69 -15.05
N THR A 73 6.66 1.47 -15.90
CA THR A 73 7.67 0.93 -16.83
C THR A 73 8.97 0.57 -16.13
N ARG A 74 9.42 1.38 -15.18
CA ARG A 74 10.72 1.20 -14.54
C ARG A 74 10.71 0.12 -13.46
N TYR A 75 9.61 0.00 -12.72
CA TYR A 75 9.57 -0.84 -11.52
C TYR A 75 8.70 -2.08 -11.70
N PHE A 76 7.51 -1.95 -12.26
CA PHE A 76 6.59 -3.08 -12.37
C PHE A 76 6.83 -3.95 -13.61
N GLN A 77 7.18 -3.35 -14.73
CA GLN A 77 7.41 -4.10 -15.97
C GLN A 77 8.51 -5.16 -15.85
N PRO A 78 9.70 -4.91 -15.27
CA PRO A 78 10.73 -5.93 -15.09
C PRO A 78 10.26 -7.10 -14.22
N VAL A 79 9.47 -6.82 -13.17
CA VAL A 79 8.89 -7.83 -12.29
C VAL A 79 7.93 -8.73 -13.02
N VAL A 80 7.00 -8.15 -13.77
CA VAL A 80 6.04 -8.90 -14.58
C VAL A 80 6.76 -9.76 -15.61
N GLN A 81 7.78 -9.22 -16.27
CA GLN A 81 8.57 -9.96 -17.23
C GLN A 81 9.30 -11.14 -16.57
N GLN A 82 9.91 -10.94 -15.42
CA GLN A 82 10.60 -12.00 -14.69
C GLN A 82 9.65 -13.09 -14.21
N LEU A 83 8.46 -12.74 -13.71
CA LEU A 83 7.44 -13.72 -13.35
C LEU A 83 6.98 -14.54 -14.56
N ARG A 84 6.79 -13.92 -15.74
CA ARG A 84 6.50 -14.62 -17.00
C ARG A 84 7.60 -15.59 -17.40
N GLU A 85 8.87 -15.16 -17.35
CA GLU A 85 10.04 -15.98 -17.65
C GLU A 85 10.15 -17.19 -16.70
N LEU A 86 9.68 -17.03 -15.46
CA LEU A 86 9.57 -18.11 -14.47
C LEU A 86 8.29 -18.94 -14.62
N GLY A 87 7.49 -18.73 -15.68
CA GLY A 87 6.33 -19.56 -16.00
C GLY A 87 5.06 -19.18 -15.22
N VAL A 88 5.01 -18.02 -14.56
CA VAL A 88 3.79 -17.50 -13.95
C VAL A 88 2.98 -16.76 -15.01
N SER A 89 1.90 -17.35 -15.50
CA SER A 89 0.99 -16.70 -16.45
C SER A 89 -0.12 -15.90 -15.77
N LYS A 90 -0.47 -16.27 -14.53
CA LYS A 90 -1.51 -15.61 -13.72
C LYS A 90 -1.13 -15.64 -12.25
N PHE A 91 -1.59 -14.64 -11.51
CA PHE A 91 -1.61 -14.74 -10.06
C PHE A 91 -2.97 -14.32 -9.49
N TYR A 92 -3.24 -14.74 -8.26
CA TYR A 92 -4.48 -14.51 -7.55
C TYR A 92 -4.16 -13.76 -6.26
N ALA A 93 -4.76 -12.60 -6.06
CA ALA A 93 -4.73 -11.88 -4.80
C ALA A 93 -6.05 -12.17 -4.06
N VAL A 94 -5.96 -12.91 -2.96
CA VAL A 94 -7.11 -13.40 -2.22
C VAL A 94 -7.31 -12.55 -0.98
N TYR A 95 -8.43 -11.87 -0.91
CA TYR A 95 -8.86 -11.09 0.25
C TYR A 95 -9.69 -11.96 1.18
N SER A 96 -9.19 -12.17 2.38
CA SER A 96 -9.82 -12.96 3.43
C SER A 96 -10.32 -12.06 4.56
N LEU A 97 -11.42 -12.47 5.24
CA LEU A 97 -11.88 -11.78 6.44
C LEU A 97 -10.88 -11.89 7.59
N HIS A 98 -9.98 -12.88 7.57
CA HIS A 98 -8.89 -12.98 8.54
C HIS A 98 -7.93 -11.76 8.45
N ASP A 99 -7.80 -11.16 7.26
CA ASP A 99 -6.90 -10.05 6.98
C ASP A 99 -7.64 -8.69 6.94
N TRP A 100 -8.92 -8.63 7.38
CA TRP A 100 -9.79 -7.45 7.20
C TRP A 100 -9.34 -6.19 7.97
N ASN A 101 -8.59 -6.33 9.05
CA ASN A 101 -8.14 -5.21 9.90
C ASN A 101 -6.93 -4.43 9.33
N GLY A 102 -6.88 -4.26 8.01
CA GLY A 102 -5.81 -3.52 7.30
C GLY A 102 -4.73 -4.43 6.75
N GLY A 103 -4.96 -5.76 6.74
CA GLY A 103 -4.06 -6.74 6.14
C GLY A 103 -4.09 -6.68 4.61
N MET A 104 -2.95 -7.04 4.01
CA MET A 104 -2.82 -7.24 2.58
C MET A 104 -3.48 -8.57 2.16
N PRO A 105 -3.97 -8.71 0.91
CA PRO A 105 -4.40 -10.00 0.41
C PRO A 105 -3.22 -10.97 0.40
N TYR A 106 -3.47 -12.25 0.59
CA TYR A 106 -2.42 -13.22 0.28
C TYR A 106 -2.40 -13.52 -1.22
N LEU A 107 -1.22 -13.87 -1.73
CA LEU A 107 -1.02 -14.19 -3.13
C LEU A 107 -0.93 -15.69 -3.35
N VAL A 108 -1.47 -16.13 -4.48
CA VAL A 108 -1.35 -17.50 -5.00
C VAL A 108 -0.80 -17.40 -6.42
N LEU A 109 0.37 -17.98 -6.66
CA LEU A 109 1.07 -17.94 -7.94
C LEU A 109 1.28 -19.38 -8.45
N PRO A 110 0.39 -19.90 -9.29
CA PRO A 110 0.60 -21.18 -9.96
C PRO A 110 1.77 -21.08 -10.96
N THR A 111 2.58 -22.11 -11.02
CA THR A 111 3.68 -22.27 -11.98
C THR A 111 3.53 -23.57 -12.76
N SER A 112 4.35 -23.75 -13.81
CA SER A 112 4.28 -24.94 -14.66
C SER A 112 5.02 -26.16 -14.07
N SER A 113 5.90 -25.96 -13.08
CA SER A 113 6.68 -27.03 -12.45
C SER A 113 7.11 -26.66 -11.03
N GLU A 114 7.46 -27.64 -10.21
CA GLU A 114 8.01 -27.42 -8.85
C GLU A 114 9.33 -26.63 -8.90
N GLU A 115 10.21 -26.88 -9.88
CA GLU A 115 11.44 -26.11 -10.06
C GLU A 115 11.19 -24.62 -10.28
N GLN A 116 10.15 -24.29 -11.06
CA GLN A 116 9.75 -22.90 -11.26
C GLN A 116 9.12 -22.30 -9.99
N ALA A 117 8.33 -23.07 -9.26
CA ALA A 117 7.78 -22.63 -7.99
C ALA A 117 8.88 -22.29 -6.98
N ASP A 118 9.92 -23.11 -6.88
CA ASP A 118 11.07 -22.83 -6.02
C ASP A 118 11.79 -21.53 -6.43
N LYS A 119 12.01 -21.32 -7.73
CA LYS A 119 12.62 -20.07 -8.24
C LYS A 119 11.77 -18.83 -7.94
N VAL A 120 10.44 -18.92 -8.13
CA VAL A 120 9.52 -17.83 -7.79
C VAL A 120 9.52 -17.57 -6.28
N SER A 121 9.50 -18.62 -5.46
CA SER A 121 9.58 -18.49 -4.01
C SER A 121 10.89 -17.81 -3.57
N GLN A 122 12.01 -18.20 -4.17
CA GLN A 122 13.32 -17.59 -3.91
C GLN A 122 13.34 -16.12 -4.33
N LEU A 123 12.78 -15.78 -5.51
CA LEU A 123 12.65 -14.40 -5.97
C LEU A 123 11.87 -13.54 -4.97
N MET A 124 10.74 -14.06 -4.45
CA MET A 124 9.90 -13.33 -3.50
C MET A 124 10.56 -13.18 -2.12
N GLN A 125 11.40 -14.12 -1.69
CA GLN A 125 12.10 -14.08 -0.40
C GLN A 125 13.37 -13.25 -0.42
N THR A 126 14.15 -13.31 -1.50
CA THR A 126 15.51 -12.73 -1.53
C THR A 126 15.61 -11.46 -2.35
N GLY A 127 14.70 -11.27 -3.31
CA GLY A 127 14.74 -10.14 -4.21
C GLY A 127 15.98 -10.03 -5.10
N ASN A 128 16.74 -11.12 -5.24
CA ASN A 128 17.97 -11.13 -6.02
C ASN A 128 17.69 -11.63 -7.45
N ASP A 129 17.63 -10.74 -8.40
CA ASP A 129 18.27 -10.74 -9.72
C ASP A 129 17.77 -9.57 -10.58
N ALA A 130 18.66 -8.92 -11.32
CA ALA A 130 18.48 -7.96 -12.45
C ALA A 130 17.43 -6.82 -12.39
N GLY A 131 16.65 -6.69 -11.38
CA GLY A 131 15.58 -5.70 -11.11
C GLY A 131 15.03 -5.90 -9.71
N GLY A 132 15.55 -6.89 -9.02
CA GLY A 132 15.02 -7.54 -7.84
C GLY A 132 14.93 -6.72 -6.56
N LYS A 133 15.60 -5.57 -6.46
CA LYS A 133 15.57 -4.77 -5.23
C LYS A 133 14.20 -4.19 -4.91
N ILE A 134 13.39 -3.92 -5.91
CA ILE A 134 12.07 -3.30 -5.73
C ILE A 134 11.00 -4.33 -5.38
N VAL A 135 11.08 -5.51 -6.01
CA VAL A 135 10.18 -6.63 -5.70
C VAL A 135 10.35 -7.09 -4.27
N SER A 136 11.59 -7.17 -3.79
CA SER A 136 11.87 -7.59 -2.42
C SER A 136 11.39 -6.59 -1.38
N VAL A 137 11.51 -5.30 -1.62
CA VAL A 137 11.10 -4.27 -0.66
C VAL A 137 9.57 -4.20 -0.58
N VAL A 138 8.87 -4.14 -1.72
CA VAL A 138 7.40 -4.03 -1.73
C VAL A 138 6.70 -5.34 -1.34
N LEU A 139 7.23 -6.50 -1.75
CA LEU A 139 6.62 -7.80 -1.46
C LEU A 139 7.06 -8.41 -0.13
N ARG A 140 8.29 -8.16 0.32
CA ARG A 140 8.86 -8.77 1.52
C ARG A 140 8.16 -8.36 2.81
N ASP A 141 7.78 -7.10 2.95
CA ASP A 141 7.07 -6.62 4.13
C ASP A 141 5.58 -6.87 4.07
N ALA A 142 5.01 -6.87 2.86
CA ALA A 142 3.62 -7.23 2.65
C ALA A 142 3.40 -8.75 2.83
N PHE A 143 4.40 -9.57 2.50
CA PHE A 143 4.29 -11.03 2.50
C PHE A 143 5.41 -11.67 3.33
N ARG A 144 5.22 -11.68 4.65
CA ARG A 144 6.21 -12.19 5.64
C ARG A 144 6.41 -13.71 5.60
N ASN A 145 5.50 -14.44 4.97
CA ASN A 145 5.58 -15.88 4.81
C ASN A 145 5.41 -16.25 3.34
N VAL A 146 6.44 -16.83 2.73
CA VAL A 146 6.40 -17.36 1.36
C VAL A 146 6.74 -18.85 1.44
N PHE A 147 5.83 -19.69 0.93
CA PHE A 147 6.01 -21.15 0.92
C PHE A 147 5.45 -21.77 -0.36
N VAL A 148 5.87 -23.00 -0.65
CA VAL A 148 5.53 -23.74 -1.87
C VAL A 148 4.75 -25.00 -1.51
N ARG A 149 3.71 -25.31 -2.30
CA ARG A 149 3.01 -26.60 -2.29
C ARG A 149 2.85 -27.10 -3.73
N GLY A 150 3.63 -28.12 -4.09
CA GLY A 150 3.70 -28.61 -5.46
C GLY A 150 4.15 -27.52 -6.42
N THR A 151 3.30 -27.17 -7.38
CA THR A 151 3.58 -26.15 -8.39
C THR A 151 3.04 -24.76 -8.02
N VAL A 152 2.59 -24.53 -6.79
CA VAL A 152 1.96 -23.28 -6.37
C VAL A 152 2.79 -22.59 -5.29
N VAL A 153 3.07 -21.31 -5.48
CA VAL A 153 3.71 -20.44 -4.49
C VAL A 153 2.64 -19.63 -3.77
N PHE A 154 2.75 -19.55 -2.46
CA PHE A 154 1.89 -18.76 -1.60
C PHE A 154 2.71 -17.69 -0.90
N ALA A 155 2.14 -16.50 -0.78
CA ALA A 155 2.77 -15.40 -0.05
C ALA A 155 1.73 -14.63 0.76
N GLY A 156 1.97 -14.41 2.06
CA GLY A 156 1.02 -13.74 2.94
C GLY A 156 1.52 -13.55 4.36
N THR A 157 0.59 -13.49 5.29
CA THR A 157 0.85 -13.37 6.74
C THR A 157 1.48 -14.64 7.32
N GLN A 158 2.08 -14.55 8.52
CA GLN A 158 2.78 -15.68 9.15
C GLN A 158 1.88 -16.89 9.41
N ASP A 159 0.59 -16.69 9.63
CA ASP A 159 -0.39 -17.73 9.90
C ASP A 159 -1.01 -18.36 8.64
N LEU A 160 -0.69 -17.84 7.43
CA LEU A 160 -1.30 -18.26 6.17
C LEU A 160 -1.17 -19.76 5.93
N GLU A 161 0.02 -20.33 6.16
CA GLU A 161 0.26 -21.77 5.94
C GLU A 161 -0.64 -22.64 6.82
N GLN A 162 -0.91 -22.21 8.05
CA GLN A 162 -1.82 -22.89 8.98
C GLN A 162 -3.28 -22.75 8.55
N ARG A 163 -3.68 -21.56 8.03
CA ARG A 163 -5.04 -21.32 7.51
C ARG A 163 -5.35 -22.18 6.28
N LEU A 164 -4.38 -22.38 5.42
CA LEU A 164 -4.48 -23.19 4.21
C LEU A 164 -4.25 -24.69 4.44
N SER A 165 -4.27 -25.17 5.69
CA SER A 165 -4.12 -26.59 5.98
C SER A 165 -5.28 -27.39 5.37
N PRO A 166 -5.04 -28.53 4.67
CA PRO A 166 -6.05 -29.35 4.01
C PRO A 166 -7.19 -29.78 4.93
N ASP A 167 -6.91 -29.96 6.23
CA ASP A 167 -7.88 -30.38 7.24
C ASP A 167 -8.89 -29.29 7.61
N ARG A 168 -8.66 -28.05 7.18
CA ARG A 168 -9.48 -26.87 7.51
C ARG A 168 -10.31 -26.33 6.35
N ILE A 169 -10.12 -26.81 5.13
CA ILE A 169 -10.83 -26.32 3.95
C ILE A 169 -12.14 -27.11 3.79
N PRO A 170 -13.29 -26.57 4.24
CA PRO A 170 -14.58 -27.17 3.95
C PRO A 170 -14.87 -27.05 2.46
N ASP A 171 -15.68 -27.99 1.92
CA ASP A 171 -16.14 -27.92 0.52
C ASP A 171 -17.14 -26.75 0.31
N ARG A 172 -16.65 -25.53 0.44
CA ARG A 172 -17.39 -24.27 0.19
C ARG A 172 -17.25 -23.79 -1.25
N SER A 173 -16.76 -24.66 -2.13
CA SER A 173 -16.33 -24.34 -3.49
C SER A 173 -17.45 -23.97 -4.48
N ILE A 174 -18.73 -24.22 -4.16
CA ILE A 174 -19.82 -24.10 -5.15
C ILE A 174 -19.95 -22.67 -5.69
N GLY A 175 -19.96 -21.66 -4.83
CA GLY A 175 -20.03 -20.25 -5.26
C GLY A 175 -18.81 -19.82 -6.05
N TRP A 176 -17.62 -20.18 -5.58
CA TRP A 176 -16.36 -19.90 -6.26
C TRP A 176 -16.26 -20.58 -7.62
N LYS A 177 -16.61 -21.86 -7.72
CA LYS A 177 -16.63 -22.60 -9.00
C LYS A 177 -17.56 -21.95 -10.01
N ALA A 178 -18.77 -21.55 -9.58
CA ALA A 178 -19.73 -20.89 -10.45
C ALA A 178 -19.22 -19.52 -10.94
N ALA A 179 -18.67 -18.71 -10.05
CA ALA A 179 -18.16 -17.37 -10.37
C ALA A 179 -16.89 -17.42 -11.25
N LEU A 180 -15.98 -18.36 -10.99
CA LEU A 180 -14.75 -18.57 -11.77
C LEU A 180 -15.03 -19.12 -13.16
N ALA A 181 -16.05 -19.97 -13.31
CA ALA A 181 -16.43 -20.60 -14.59
C ALA A 181 -17.01 -19.59 -15.60
N VAL A 182 -17.43 -18.39 -15.16
CA VAL A 182 -17.92 -17.35 -16.07
C VAL A 182 -16.77 -16.79 -16.89
N PRO A 183 -16.72 -17.00 -18.23
CA PRO A 183 -15.69 -16.42 -19.08
C PRO A 183 -15.81 -14.89 -19.07
N ARG A 184 -14.69 -14.19 -18.93
CA ARG A 184 -14.65 -12.72 -19.05
C ARG A 184 -13.38 -12.28 -19.78
N GLU A 185 -13.55 -11.27 -20.61
CA GLU A 185 -12.46 -10.56 -21.26
C GLU A 185 -11.80 -9.62 -20.25
N GLY A 186 -10.53 -9.29 -20.49
CA GLY A 186 -9.74 -8.39 -19.66
C GLY A 186 -8.60 -9.08 -18.93
N ALA A 187 -7.55 -8.32 -18.65
CA ALA A 187 -6.37 -8.80 -17.94
C ALA A 187 -6.63 -8.97 -16.43
N ILE A 188 -7.67 -8.31 -15.92
CA ILE A 188 -8.04 -8.38 -14.52
C ILE A 188 -9.46 -8.92 -14.38
N ARG A 189 -9.63 -9.83 -13.42
CA ARG A 189 -10.94 -10.26 -12.97
C ARG A 189 -11.05 -10.04 -11.47
N VAL A 190 -12.17 -9.44 -11.05
CA VAL A 190 -12.52 -9.31 -9.64
C VAL A 190 -13.73 -10.20 -9.39
N ILE A 191 -13.55 -11.17 -8.53
CA ILE A 191 -14.59 -12.13 -8.18
C ILE A 191 -14.86 -12.03 -6.69
N GLY A 192 -16.13 -11.91 -6.32
CA GLY A 192 -16.55 -11.95 -4.93
C GLY A 192 -17.62 -13.00 -4.72
N VAL A 193 -17.54 -13.69 -3.60
CA VAL A 193 -18.52 -14.69 -3.18
C VAL A 193 -18.98 -14.36 -1.76
N VAL A 194 -20.28 -14.30 -1.56
CA VAL A 194 -20.88 -14.11 -0.23
C VAL A 194 -21.40 -15.45 0.25
N THR A 195 -20.69 -16.05 1.21
CA THR A 195 -21.06 -17.38 1.74
C THR A 195 -22.35 -17.31 2.55
N GLU A 196 -23.01 -18.46 2.78
CA GLU A 196 -24.25 -18.51 3.58
C GLU A 196 -24.06 -17.97 5.00
N ASP A 197 -22.92 -18.26 5.62
CA ASP A 197 -22.61 -17.73 6.96
C ASP A 197 -22.49 -16.20 6.95
N GLN A 198 -21.82 -15.64 5.93
CA GLN A 198 -21.71 -14.19 5.76
C GLN A 198 -23.07 -13.55 5.48
N ARG A 199 -23.90 -14.19 4.64
CA ARG A 199 -25.26 -13.72 4.36
C ARG A 199 -26.14 -13.74 5.61
N ARG A 200 -26.01 -14.77 6.45
CA ARG A 200 -26.70 -14.81 7.75
C ARG A 200 -26.28 -13.65 8.64
N VAL A 201 -24.98 -13.40 8.78
CA VAL A 201 -24.45 -12.26 9.55
C VAL A 201 -24.99 -10.93 8.99
N LEU A 202 -24.99 -10.73 7.67
CA LEU A 202 -25.52 -9.53 7.03
C LEU A 202 -27.02 -9.33 7.31
N ARG A 203 -27.82 -10.40 7.38
CA ARG A 203 -29.25 -10.33 7.73
C ARG A 203 -29.49 -10.05 9.22
N GLU A 204 -28.73 -10.71 10.10
CA GLU A 204 -28.91 -10.61 11.55
C GLU A 204 -28.43 -9.28 12.13
N PHE A 205 -27.30 -8.78 11.65
CA PHE A 205 -26.67 -7.57 12.18
C PHE A 205 -27.01 -6.32 11.38
N ALA A 206 -27.53 -6.46 10.14
CA ALA A 206 -27.87 -5.36 9.24
C ALA A 206 -26.88 -4.17 9.33
N PRO A 207 -25.58 -4.39 9.15
CA PRO A 207 -24.56 -3.38 9.38
C PRO A 207 -24.84 -2.13 8.57
N LYS A 208 -24.71 -0.96 9.18
CA LYS A 208 -24.74 0.32 8.44
C LYS A 208 -23.49 0.37 7.56
N LEU A 209 -23.72 0.50 6.28
CA LEU A 209 -22.61 0.71 5.35
C LEU A 209 -22.11 2.16 5.45
N PRO A 210 -20.82 2.40 5.14
CA PRO A 210 -20.25 3.74 5.11
C PRO A 210 -21.08 4.69 4.23
N GLU A 211 -21.07 5.98 4.57
CA GLU A 211 -21.65 7.03 3.72
C GLU A 211 -21.07 6.92 2.29
N GLY A 212 -21.94 7.00 1.28
CA GLY A 212 -21.58 6.80 -0.13
C GLY A 212 -22.10 5.48 -0.75
N PHE A 213 -22.62 4.55 0.05
CA PHE A 213 -23.32 3.35 -0.47
C PHE A 213 -24.84 3.58 -0.67
N GLY A 214 -25.33 4.81 -0.47
CA GLY A 214 -26.72 5.18 -0.69
C GLY A 214 -27.70 4.37 0.18
N GLN A 215 -28.71 3.78 -0.46
CA GLN A 215 -29.74 2.96 0.23
C GLN A 215 -29.34 1.47 0.35
N LEU A 216 -28.12 1.08 -0.01
CA LEU A 216 -27.63 -0.27 0.21
C LEU A 216 -27.54 -0.55 1.71
N SER A 217 -28.18 -1.64 2.14
CA SER A 217 -28.12 -2.13 3.51
C SER A 217 -27.44 -3.51 3.55
N GLY A 218 -26.96 -3.92 4.71
CA GLY A 218 -26.41 -5.26 4.89
C GLY A 218 -27.42 -6.35 4.51
N GLU A 219 -28.70 -6.15 4.84
CA GLU A 219 -29.77 -7.06 4.47
C GLU A 219 -29.89 -7.24 2.95
N ARG A 220 -29.76 -6.15 2.18
CA ARG A 220 -29.80 -6.17 0.71
C ARG A 220 -28.57 -6.85 0.11
N LEU A 221 -27.40 -6.65 0.70
CA LEU A 221 -26.17 -7.35 0.30
C LEU A 221 -26.24 -8.85 0.58
N ALA A 222 -27.05 -9.29 1.55
CA ALA A 222 -27.26 -10.70 1.83
C ALA A 222 -28.00 -11.46 0.72
N GLU A 223 -28.62 -10.76 -0.22
CA GLU A 223 -29.28 -11.36 -1.40
C GLU A 223 -28.29 -11.65 -2.54
N LEU A 224 -27.05 -11.13 -2.45
CA LEU A 224 -25.98 -11.37 -3.40
C LEU A 224 -25.31 -12.73 -3.12
N ARG A 225 -25.16 -13.56 -4.14
CA ARG A 225 -24.44 -14.84 -4.05
C ARG A 225 -22.99 -14.71 -4.45
N TRP A 226 -22.76 -14.17 -5.63
CA TRP A 226 -21.43 -13.92 -6.15
C TRP A 226 -21.47 -12.86 -7.26
N PHE A 227 -20.31 -12.29 -7.55
CA PHE A 227 -20.10 -11.47 -8.74
C PHE A 227 -18.78 -11.82 -9.41
N SER A 228 -18.70 -11.57 -10.71
CA SER A 228 -17.49 -11.68 -11.52
C SER A 228 -17.41 -10.48 -12.45
N LEU A 229 -16.40 -9.64 -12.27
CA LEU A 229 -16.14 -8.43 -13.05
C LEU A 229 -14.85 -8.63 -13.83
N GLY A 230 -14.87 -8.44 -15.15
CA GLY A 230 -13.70 -8.34 -16.01
C GLY A 230 -13.39 -6.87 -16.24
N VAL A 231 -12.13 -6.49 -16.12
CA VAL A 231 -11.64 -5.14 -16.35
C VAL A 231 -10.68 -5.17 -17.52
N ASP A 232 -11.03 -4.44 -18.58
CA ASP A 232 -10.11 -4.10 -19.66
C ASP A 232 -9.64 -2.67 -19.41
N VAL A 233 -8.37 -2.44 -19.50
CA VAL A 233 -7.88 -1.14 -19.05
C VAL A 233 -7.21 -0.35 -20.17
N LEU A 234 -6.73 -0.93 -21.26
CA LEU A 234 -6.43 -0.14 -22.45
C LEU A 234 -7.70 0.46 -23.09
N LEU A 235 -8.80 -0.27 -22.98
CA LEU A 235 -10.14 0.24 -23.24
C LEU A 235 -10.88 0.26 -21.92
N PRO A 236 -10.68 1.24 -21.00
CA PRO A 236 -11.09 1.16 -19.60
C PRO A 236 -12.58 0.80 -19.47
N ALA A 237 -12.87 -0.45 -19.74
CA ALA A 237 -14.19 -1.05 -19.76
C ALA A 237 -14.32 -2.07 -18.64
N VAL A 238 -15.46 -2.08 -17.97
CA VAL A 238 -15.82 -3.09 -16.99
C VAL A 238 -17.04 -3.84 -17.47
N LYS A 239 -16.92 -5.15 -17.58
CA LYS A 239 -18.06 -6.03 -17.86
C LYS A 239 -18.20 -7.03 -16.73
N GLY A 240 -19.42 -7.28 -16.29
CA GLY A 240 -19.63 -8.16 -15.16
C GLY A 240 -20.96 -8.88 -15.12
N ILE A 241 -20.99 -9.91 -14.29
CA ILE A 241 -22.22 -10.60 -13.87
C ILE A 241 -22.30 -10.53 -12.35
N VAL A 242 -23.49 -10.29 -11.87
CA VAL A 242 -23.85 -10.41 -10.46
C VAL A 242 -24.96 -11.44 -10.34
N GLN A 243 -24.75 -12.47 -9.55
CA GLN A 243 -25.74 -13.52 -9.27
C GLN A 243 -26.42 -13.23 -7.94
N THR A 244 -27.73 -13.23 -7.93
CA THR A 244 -28.56 -13.01 -6.75
C THR A 244 -29.36 -14.26 -6.37
N ASP A 245 -30.18 -14.16 -5.32
CA ASP A 245 -31.03 -15.26 -4.83
C ASP A 245 -32.28 -15.46 -5.68
N SER A 246 -32.75 -14.43 -6.40
CA SER A 246 -34.01 -14.48 -7.18
C SER A 246 -34.07 -13.34 -8.21
N ASP A 247 -35.02 -13.48 -9.17
CA ASP A 247 -35.34 -12.41 -10.13
C ASP A 247 -35.74 -11.12 -9.45
N ALA A 248 -36.47 -11.18 -8.35
CA ALA A 248 -36.86 -9.98 -7.57
C ALA A 248 -35.66 -9.29 -6.95
N SER A 249 -34.71 -10.07 -6.42
CA SER A 249 -33.44 -9.55 -5.88
C SER A 249 -32.59 -8.90 -6.97
N ALA A 250 -32.53 -9.50 -8.16
CA ALA A 250 -31.82 -8.95 -9.31
C ALA A 250 -32.42 -7.61 -9.76
N GLN A 251 -33.74 -7.53 -9.92
CA GLN A 251 -34.44 -6.29 -10.30
C GLN A 251 -34.21 -5.18 -9.27
N MET A 252 -34.32 -5.49 -7.99
CA MET A 252 -34.10 -4.55 -6.91
C MET A 252 -32.65 -4.05 -6.90
N LEU A 253 -31.66 -4.93 -7.00
CA LEU A 253 -30.26 -4.56 -7.03
C LEU A 253 -29.92 -3.71 -8.26
N SER A 254 -30.51 -4.01 -9.43
CA SER A 254 -30.39 -3.18 -10.63
C SER A 254 -30.89 -1.76 -10.40
N ALA A 255 -32.07 -1.60 -9.79
CA ALA A 255 -32.62 -0.28 -9.47
C ALA A 255 -31.75 0.50 -8.47
N LEU A 256 -31.22 -0.18 -7.45
CA LEU A 256 -30.31 0.43 -6.48
C LEU A 256 -29.01 0.89 -7.12
N LEU A 257 -28.39 0.05 -7.96
CA LEU A 257 -27.16 0.40 -8.67
C LEU A 257 -27.38 1.55 -9.66
N GLY A 258 -28.50 1.57 -10.38
CA GLY A 258 -28.85 2.69 -11.24
C GLY A 258 -29.04 3.99 -10.47
N THR A 259 -29.69 3.95 -9.30
CA THR A 259 -29.85 5.12 -8.43
C THR A 259 -28.49 5.58 -7.86
N ALA A 260 -27.66 4.65 -7.39
CA ALA A 260 -26.36 4.95 -6.88
C ALA A 260 -25.44 5.57 -7.95
N ALA A 261 -25.49 5.06 -9.18
CA ALA A 261 -24.77 5.63 -10.31
C ALA A 261 -25.23 7.06 -10.60
N ALA A 262 -26.55 7.32 -10.64
CA ALA A 262 -27.10 8.65 -10.90
C ALA A 262 -26.78 9.68 -9.80
N GLN A 263 -26.60 9.23 -8.55
CA GLN A 263 -26.32 10.07 -7.38
C GLN A 263 -24.83 10.09 -7.00
N ALA A 264 -23.97 9.35 -7.70
CA ALA A 264 -22.54 9.28 -7.41
C ALA A 264 -21.94 10.71 -7.45
N PRO A 265 -21.23 11.14 -6.39
CA PRO A 265 -20.51 12.41 -6.39
C PRO A 265 -19.28 12.28 -7.31
N VAL A 266 -19.50 12.47 -8.61
CA VAL A 266 -18.45 12.34 -9.63
C VAL A 266 -17.76 13.68 -9.79
N LYS A 267 -16.44 13.71 -9.61
CA LYS A 267 -15.63 14.93 -9.55
C LYS A 267 -15.36 15.55 -10.91
N ASN A 268 -15.43 14.78 -11.98
CA ASN A 268 -15.14 15.27 -13.32
C ASN A 268 -16.14 14.75 -14.36
N ASP A 269 -16.21 15.41 -15.51
CA ASP A 269 -17.17 15.10 -16.57
C ASP A 269 -16.89 13.76 -17.25
N THR A 270 -15.62 13.32 -17.33
CA THR A 270 -15.22 12.05 -17.93
C THR A 270 -15.77 10.88 -17.13
N LEU A 271 -15.63 10.89 -15.80
CA LEU A 271 -16.21 9.87 -14.93
C LEU A 271 -17.75 9.90 -14.98
N ARG A 272 -18.35 11.09 -15.09
CA ARG A 272 -19.79 11.23 -15.23
C ARG A 272 -20.30 10.59 -16.51
N ASP A 273 -19.60 10.79 -17.63
CA ASP A 273 -19.93 10.18 -18.92
C ASP A 273 -19.84 8.66 -18.87
N ILE A 274 -18.83 8.12 -18.17
CA ILE A 274 -18.64 6.67 -17.97
C ILE A 274 -19.80 6.09 -17.13
N VAL A 275 -20.13 6.75 -16.03
CA VAL A 275 -21.25 6.32 -15.16
C VAL A 275 -22.56 6.36 -15.92
N ASN A 276 -22.82 7.41 -16.72
CA ASN A 276 -24.02 7.52 -17.54
C ASN A 276 -24.07 6.51 -18.69
N ALA A 277 -22.92 6.07 -19.19
CA ALA A 277 -22.82 5.03 -20.23
C ALA A 277 -22.96 3.60 -19.67
N THR A 278 -23.02 3.45 -18.33
CA THR A 278 -23.17 2.14 -17.69
C THR A 278 -24.55 1.53 -18.01
N GLN A 279 -24.54 0.35 -18.59
CA GLN A 279 -25.72 -0.44 -18.88
C GLN A 279 -25.86 -1.56 -17.85
N ILE A 280 -27.04 -1.72 -17.30
CA ILE A 280 -27.40 -2.81 -16.39
C ILE A 280 -28.61 -3.51 -16.98
N THR A 281 -28.44 -4.78 -17.31
CA THR A 281 -29.52 -5.64 -17.80
C THR A 281 -29.79 -6.75 -16.81
N VAL A 282 -31.06 -7.16 -16.68
CA VAL A 282 -31.50 -8.22 -15.78
C VAL A 282 -31.99 -9.40 -16.62
N ASP A 283 -31.45 -10.60 -16.36
CA ASP A 283 -31.87 -11.85 -16.96
C ASP A 283 -32.10 -12.88 -15.85
N GLY A 284 -33.38 -13.07 -15.49
CA GLY A 284 -33.75 -13.88 -14.35
C GLY A 284 -33.12 -13.40 -13.04
N ASP A 285 -32.41 -14.26 -12.34
CA ASP A 285 -31.71 -13.99 -11.09
C ASP A 285 -30.31 -13.37 -11.26
N ARG A 286 -29.98 -12.91 -12.48
CA ARG A 286 -28.69 -12.35 -12.84
C ARG A 286 -28.78 -10.90 -13.30
N LEU A 287 -27.75 -10.14 -12.97
CA LEU A 287 -27.51 -8.84 -13.59
C LEU A 287 -26.27 -8.93 -14.46
N GLU A 288 -26.36 -8.37 -15.65
CA GLU A 288 -25.21 -8.09 -16.49
C GLU A 288 -24.89 -6.59 -16.42
N LEU A 289 -23.63 -6.30 -16.12
CA LEU A 289 -23.08 -4.96 -16.05
C LEU A 289 -22.17 -4.74 -17.24
N SER A 290 -22.34 -3.63 -17.95
CA SER A 290 -21.45 -3.20 -19.02
C SER A 290 -21.18 -1.71 -18.87
N MET A 291 -19.95 -1.36 -18.51
CA MET A 291 -19.46 0.00 -18.45
C MET A 291 -18.37 0.12 -19.50
N VAL A 292 -18.69 0.80 -20.59
CA VAL A 292 -17.77 1.05 -21.70
C VAL A 292 -17.68 2.55 -21.90
N PRO A 293 -16.47 3.14 -21.87
CA PRO A 293 -16.32 4.57 -22.11
C PRO A 293 -16.92 4.98 -23.45
N PRO A 294 -17.49 6.17 -23.55
CA PRO A 294 -17.95 6.72 -24.82
C PRO A 294 -16.79 6.80 -25.83
N ALA A 295 -17.07 6.46 -27.11
CA ALA A 295 -16.06 6.43 -28.16
C ALA A 295 -15.36 7.77 -28.46
N ASN A 296 -15.93 8.88 -27.98
CA ASN A 296 -15.37 10.23 -28.10
C ASN A 296 -14.38 10.61 -26.98
N ARG A 297 -14.13 9.70 -26.00
CA ARG A 297 -13.16 9.91 -24.93
C ARG A 297 -11.92 9.05 -25.19
N PRO A 298 -10.73 9.64 -25.29
CA PRO A 298 -9.48 8.87 -25.36
C PRO A 298 -9.27 8.00 -24.13
N SER A 299 -8.76 6.78 -24.29
CA SER A 299 -8.50 5.85 -23.18
C SER A 299 -7.58 6.45 -22.12
N GLY A 300 -6.60 7.25 -22.52
CA GLY A 300 -5.70 7.95 -21.62
C GLY A 300 -6.42 8.96 -20.70
N GLU A 301 -7.38 9.74 -21.23
CA GLU A 301 -8.19 10.67 -20.45
C GLU A 301 -9.05 9.93 -19.41
N VAL A 302 -9.62 8.81 -19.79
CA VAL A 302 -10.41 7.96 -18.88
C VAL A 302 -9.52 7.39 -17.79
N LEU A 303 -8.34 6.87 -18.15
CA LEU A 303 -7.35 6.36 -17.19
C LEU A 303 -6.89 7.45 -16.23
N ALA A 304 -6.51 8.62 -16.74
CA ALA A 304 -6.11 9.75 -15.91
C ALA A 304 -7.21 10.14 -14.91
N SER A 305 -8.48 10.22 -15.37
CA SER A 305 -9.60 10.55 -14.52
C SER A 305 -9.88 9.50 -13.42
N LEU A 306 -9.66 8.21 -13.73
CA LEU A 306 -9.75 7.14 -12.73
C LEU A 306 -8.58 7.20 -11.74
N LEU A 307 -7.41 7.61 -12.20
CA LEU A 307 -6.20 7.72 -11.39
C LEU A 307 -6.25 8.95 -10.47
N ASP A 308 -6.84 10.06 -10.90
CA ASP A 308 -7.05 11.25 -10.05
C ASP A 308 -7.86 10.93 -8.79
N ASP A 309 -8.78 9.97 -8.86
CA ASP A 309 -9.51 9.47 -7.68
C ASP A 309 -8.75 8.38 -6.91
N VAL A 310 -7.75 7.75 -7.54
CA VAL A 310 -6.93 6.67 -6.96
C VAL A 310 -5.68 7.21 -6.27
N VAL A 311 -5.04 8.24 -6.82
CA VAL A 311 -3.85 8.88 -6.25
C VAL A 311 -4.08 9.37 -4.80
N PRO A 312 -5.18 10.08 -4.45
CA PRO A 312 -5.47 10.43 -3.06
C PRO A 312 -5.65 9.22 -2.13
N LEU A 313 -6.12 8.07 -2.68
CA LEU A 313 -6.29 6.84 -1.90
C LEU A 313 -4.94 6.16 -1.64
N SER A 314 -4.04 6.14 -2.61
CA SER A 314 -2.67 5.64 -2.40
C SER A 314 -1.90 6.51 -1.41
N GLN A 315 -2.11 7.83 -1.44
CA GLN A 315 -1.57 8.76 -0.44
C GLN A 315 -2.09 8.46 0.97
N ASN A 316 -3.39 8.16 1.12
CA ASN A 316 -3.95 7.78 2.42
C ASN A 316 -3.39 6.47 2.96
N PHE A 317 -3.05 5.48 2.11
CA PHE A 317 -2.35 4.26 2.53
C PHE A 317 -0.91 4.57 2.95
N SER A 318 -0.19 5.34 2.14
CA SER A 318 1.17 5.73 2.48
C SER A 318 1.23 6.59 3.75
N LEU A 319 0.21 7.37 4.06
CA LEU A 319 0.09 8.12 5.31
C LEU A 319 -0.20 7.22 6.53
N LEU A 320 -0.99 6.15 6.35
CA LEU A 320 -1.20 5.15 7.41
C LEU A 320 0.07 4.37 7.70
N ASP A 321 0.80 3.99 6.66
CA ASP A 321 2.10 3.31 6.78
C ASP A 321 3.12 4.24 7.43
N LEU A 322 3.22 5.49 6.99
CA LEU A 322 4.08 6.49 7.58
C LEU A 322 3.79 6.73 9.07
N ARG A 323 2.51 6.82 9.44
CA ARG A 323 2.10 6.93 10.85
C ARG A 323 2.54 5.71 11.67
N ASN A 324 2.43 4.50 11.10
CA ASN A 324 2.88 3.27 11.75
C ASN A 324 4.40 3.24 11.87
N HIS A 325 5.14 3.63 10.83
CA HIS A 325 6.60 3.77 10.87
C HIS A 325 7.05 4.74 11.96
N LEU A 326 6.43 5.91 12.03
CA LEU A 326 6.71 6.91 13.06
C LEU A 326 6.49 6.37 14.48
N LYS A 327 5.44 5.56 14.71
CA LYS A 327 5.21 4.90 16.00
C LYS A 327 6.28 3.84 16.31
N GLN A 328 6.68 3.04 15.30
CA GLN A 328 7.73 2.04 15.46
C GLN A 328 9.07 2.71 15.76
N LEU A 329 9.40 3.80 15.07
CA LEU A 329 10.58 4.60 15.35
C LEU A 329 10.54 5.21 16.76
N GLY A 330 9.38 5.74 17.18
CA GLY A 330 9.17 6.22 18.56
C GLY A 330 9.45 5.13 19.58
N LEU A 331 8.93 3.91 19.37
CA LEU A 331 9.21 2.76 20.22
C LEU A 331 10.69 2.37 20.21
N GLY A 332 11.33 2.36 19.03
CA GLY A 332 12.76 2.10 18.89
C GLY A 332 13.61 3.09 19.66
N MET A 333 13.26 4.39 19.60
CA MET A 333 13.92 5.45 20.38
C MET A 333 13.80 5.22 21.90
N HIS A 334 12.62 4.84 22.39
CA HIS A 334 12.42 4.52 23.80
C HIS A 334 13.18 3.26 24.23
N ASN A 335 13.19 2.20 23.41
CA ASN A 335 13.96 0.99 23.67
C ASN A 335 15.48 1.28 23.74
N PHE A 336 15.97 2.16 22.86
CA PHE A 336 17.35 2.65 22.94
C PHE A 336 17.58 3.42 24.24
N HIS A 337 16.66 4.34 24.60
CA HIS A 337 16.75 5.10 25.85
C HIS A 337 16.77 4.16 27.08
N ASP A 338 15.96 3.13 27.11
CA ASP A 338 15.94 2.17 28.22
C ASP A 338 17.27 1.42 28.35
N ALA A 339 17.94 1.14 27.23
CA ALA A 339 19.23 0.45 27.22
C ALA A 339 20.42 1.37 27.61
N TYR A 340 20.40 2.65 27.21
CA TYR A 340 21.54 3.56 27.35
C TYR A 340 21.30 4.75 28.29
N GLY A 341 20.06 4.93 28.79
CA GLY A 341 19.69 6.03 29.70
C GLY A 341 19.48 7.39 29.03
N SER A 342 19.54 7.44 27.69
CA SER A 342 19.31 8.65 26.88
C SER A 342 18.80 8.27 25.49
N PHE A 343 18.14 9.19 24.80
CA PHE A 343 17.89 9.05 23.36
C PHE A 343 19.22 8.99 22.59
N PRO A 344 19.27 8.39 21.39
CA PRO A 344 20.50 8.36 20.61
C PRO A 344 20.96 9.77 20.24
N PRO A 345 22.27 10.02 20.15
CA PRO A 345 22.76 11.25 19.53
C PRO A 345 22.42 11.26 18.03
N PRO A 346 22.40 12.41 17.35
CA PRO A 346 22.07 12.49 15.93
C PRO A 346 23.01 11.69 15.02
N ALA A 347 24.24 11.45 15.49
CA ALA A 347 25.26 10.68 14.80
C ALA A 347 26.19 9.97 15.77
N SER A 348 26.94 8.95 15.29
CA SER A 348 28.21 8.56 15.92
C SER A 348 29.33 9.49 15.45
N PHE A 349 30.40 9.55 16.23
CA PHE A 349 31.53 10.45 15.98
C PHE A 349 32.85 9.71 16.16
N ASP A 350 33.84 10.10 15.36
CA ASP A 350 35.21 9.63 15.54
C ASP A 350 35.90 10.39 16.72
N GLU A 351 37.17 10.05 17.00
CA GLU A 351 37.99 10.67 18.05
C GLU A 351 38.23 12.18 17.81
N ASN A 352 38.06 12.66 16.57
CA ASN A 352 38.21 14.04 16.17
C ASN A 352 36.89 14.81 16.18
N GLY A 353 35.76 14.13 16.53
CA GLY A 353 34.42 14.69 16.52
C GLY A 353 33.79 14.79 15.15
N GLN A 354 34.31 14.07 14.14
CA GLN A 354 33.68 13.98 12.82
C GLN A 354 32.53 12.98 12.86
N PRO A 355 31.34 13.29 12.28
CA PRO A 355 30.21 12.39 12.26
C PRO A 355 30.47 11.22 11.30
N LEU A 356 30.18 10.00 11.75
CA LEU A 356 30.36 8.77 11.00
C LEU A 356 29.04 8.23 10.43
N LEU A 357 28.13 7.78 11.28
CA LEU A 357 26.87 7.16 10.92
C LEU A 357 25.67 7.84 11.60
N SER A 358 24.55 7.86 10.92
CA SER A 358 23.28 8.42 11.43
C SER A 358 22.72 7.63 12.61
N TRP A 359 21.95 8.29 13.48
CA TRP A 359 21.13 7.69 14.53
C TRP A 359 20.27 6.51 14.03
N ARG A 360 19.84 6.54 12.76
CA ARG A 360 19.01 5.52 12.14
C ARG A 360 19.71 4.16 12.12
N VAL A 361 21.03 4.15 11.92
CA VAL A 361 21.83 2.92 11.99
C VAL A 361 21.84 2.34 13.40
N TYR A 362 21.94 3.17 14.43
CA TYR A 362 21.97 2.74 15.82
C TYR A 362 20.63 2.27 16.35
N LEU A 363 19.53 2.60 15.67
CA LEU A 363 18.21 2.07 15.99
C LEU A 363 17.95 0.67 15.41
N LEU A 364 18.71 0.20 14.42
CA LEU A 364 18.47 -1.08 13.74
C LEU A 364 18.28 -2.27 14.70
N PRO A 365 19.05 -2.43 15.80
CA PRO A 365 18.82 -3.51 16.76
C PRO A 365 17.46 -3.49 17.44
N TYR A 366 16.81 -2.33 17.50
CA TYR A 366 15.50 -2.10 18.15
C TYR A 366 14.34 -2.09 17.14
N LEU A 367 14.64 -2.34 15.85
CA LEU A 367 13.72 -2.31 14.72
C LEU A 367 13.70 -3.65 13.97
N ASP A 368 14.03 -4.75 14.65
CA ASP A 368 14.14 -6.10 14.09
C ASP A 368 15.15 -6.23 12.93
N ALA A 369 16.09 -5.27 12.81
CA ALA A 369 17.10 -5.22 11.74
C ALA A 369 18.54 -5.44 12.26
N ASN A 370 18.71 -6.28 13.28
CA ASN A 370 19.99 -6.54 13.93
C ASN A 370 21.02 -7.18 12.97
N ASP A 371 20.57 -7.99 12.02
CA ASP A 371 21.46 -8.61 11.04
C ASP A 371 22.05 -7.59 10.05
N LEU A 372 21.30 -6.55 9.70
CA LEU A 372 21.79 -5.41 8.93
C LEU A 372 22.77 -4.57 9.77
N TYR A 373 22.44 -4.31 11.05
CA TYR A 373 23.33 -3.57 11.95
C TYR A 373 24.73 -4.18 12.04
N ARG A 374 24.83 -5.51 12.12
CA ARG A 374 26.09 -6.25 12.19
C ARG A 374 26.95 -6.16 10.92
N GLN A 375 26.36 -5.75 9.80
CA GLN A 375 27.09 -5.58 8.54
C GLN A 375 27.79 -4.22 8.46
N PHE A 376 27.37 -3.21 9.24
CA PHE A 376 28.03 -1.91 9.24
C PHE A 376 29.42 -1.95 9.88
N HIS A 377 30.37 -1.27 9.25
CA HIS A 377 31.62 -0.87 9.88
C HIS A 377 31.37 0.41 10.68
N LEU A 378 31.14 0.26 12.00
CA LEU A 378 30.67 1.36 12.86
C LEU A 378 31.74 2.43 13.12
N ASP A 379 32.99 2.11 12.86
CA ASP A 379 34.17 2.98 12.95
C ASP A 379 34.51 3.69 11.63
N GLU A 380 33.77 3.40 10.57
CA GLU A 380 33.91 4.05 9.26
C GLU A 380 32.77 5.04 8.98
N PRO A 381 33.00 6.09 8.16
CA PRO A 381 31.94 7.02 7.78
C PRO A 381 30.88 6.33 6.88
N TRP A 382 29.70 6.94 6.81
CA TRP A 382 28.55 6.44 6.04
C TRP A 382 28.87 6.26 4.53
N ASP A 383 29.80 7.06 4.00
CA ASP A 383 30.24 7.06 2.59
C ASP A 383 31.53 6.26 2.35
N SER A 384 31.96 5.45 3.32
CA SER A 384 33.04 4.47 3.09
C SER A 384 32.63 3.47 2.00
N VAL A 385 33.62 2.89 1.32
CA VAL A 385 33.36 1.91 0.24
C VAL A 385 32.47 0.76 0.72
N HIS A 386 32.63 0.33 1.97
CA HIS A 386 31.83 -0.73 2.55
C HIS A 386 30.42 -0.25 2.91
N ASN A 387 30.29 0.78 3.73
CA ASN A 387 29.01 1.26 4.25
C ASN A 387 28.08 1.76 3.14
N LEU A 388 28.61 2.34 2.05
CA LEU A 388 27.83 2.74 0.87
C LEU A 388 27.05 1.56 0.25
N THR A 389 27.57 0.33 0.31
CA THR A 389 26.89 -0.85 -0.25
C THR A 389 25.62 -1.20 0.54
N LEU A 390 25.52 -0.74 1.79
CA LEU A 390 24.39 -1.00 2.68
C LEU A 390 23.26 0.04 2.55
N VAL A 391 23.50 1.15 1.87
CA VAL A 391 22.50 2.22 1.65
C VAL A 391 21.24 1.66 0.98
N GLU A 392 21.41 0.75 0.03
CA GLU A 392 20.32 0.14 -0.70
C GLU A 392 19.49 -0.86 0.14
N GLN A 393 19.93 -1.21 1.34
CA GLN A 393 19.23 -2.08 2.28
C GLN A 393 18.43 -1.29 3.34
N MET A 394 17.98 -0.08 3.01
CA MET A 394 17.19 0.76 3.92
C MET A 394 15.96 0.01 4.43
N PRO A 395 15.78 -0.15 5.75
CA PRO A 395 14.55 -0.71 6.31
C PRO A 395 13.34 0.17 6.03
N ASP A 396 12.18 -0.46 5.78
CA ASP A 396 10.95 0.25 5.42
C ASP A 396 10.45 1.21 6.49
N VAL A 397 10.78 0.97 7.74
CA VAL A 397 10.46 1.90 8.83
C VAL A 397 11.02 3.31 8.60
N PHE A 398 12.05 3.46 7.76
CA PHE A 398 12.60 4.74 7.31
C PHE A 398 12.04 5.21 5.96
N ALA A 399 11.14 4.43 5.35
CA ALA A 399 10.58 4.79 4.06
C ALA A 399 9.72 6.06 4.16
N SER A 400 9.86 6.91 3.15
CA SER A 400 9.00 8.06 2.92
C SER A 400 7.73 7.66 2.16
N SER A 401 6.78 8.57 2.05
CA SER A 401 5.61 8.42 1.17
C SER A 401 5.98 8.38 -0.33
N SER A 402 7.22 8.68 -0.70
CA SER A 402 7.73 8.70 -2.07
C SER A 402 8.53 7.45 -2.39
N PHE A 403 8.00 6.63 -3.28
CA PHE A 403 8.65 5.40 -3.73
C PHE A 403 10.04 5.65 -4.40
N ASP A 404 10.18 6.72 -5.20
CA ASP A 404 11.46 7.05 -5.86
C ASP A 404 12.57 7.35 -4.84
N LEU A 405 12.24 8.02 -3.75
CA LEU A 405 13.19 8.28 -2.67
C LEU A 405 13.62 6.97 -2.00
N ASN A 406 12.67 6.10 -1.68
CA ASN A 406 12.93 4.83 -1.00
C ASN A 406 13.85 3.92 -1.84
N ALA A 407 13.61 3.83 -3.15
CA ALA A 407 14.45 3.04 -4.06
C ALA A 407 15.91 3.52 -4.14
N ARG A 408 16.18 4.76 -3.71
CA ARG A 408 17.51 5.38 -3.67
C ARG A 408 18.13 5.38 -2.28
N GLY A 409 17.48 4.74 -1.30
CA GLY A 409 17.90 4.78 0.11
C GLY A 409 17.77 6.18 0.73
N LEU A 410 16.83 7.01 0.23
CA LEU A 410 16.56 8.34 0.75
C LEU A 410 15.36 8.32 1.68
N THR A 411 15.48 9.00 2.82
CA THR A 411 14.40 9.16 3.81
C THR A 411 14.05 10.63 4.03
N THR A 412 12.78 10.89 4.28
CA THR A 412 12.27 12.19 4.74
C THR A 412 12.15 12.26 6.27
N LEU A 413 12.45 11.18 7.00
CA LEU A 413 12.33 11.12 8.44
C LEU A 413 13.65 11.60 9.09
N GLN A 414 13.63 12.78 9.69
CA GLN A 414 14.79 13.47 10.25
C GLN A 414 14.55 13.92 11.69
N LEU A 415 15.63 14.08 12.46
CA LEU A 415 15.55 14.68 13.78
C LEU A 415 15.56 16.22 13.67
N PRO A 416 14.83 16.94 14.52
CA PRO A 416 15.03 18.38 14.70
C PRO A 416 16.38 18.60 15.42
N VAL A 417 17.36 19.20 14.75
CA VAL A 417 18.69 19.44 15.32
C VAL A 417 18.92 20.94 15.55
N GLY A 418 19.41 21.27 16.74
CA GLY A 418 19.68 22.66 17.16
C GLY A 418 20.01 22.73 18.63
N GLU A 419 20.56 23.86 19.11
CA GLU A 419 21.09 24.01 20.47
C GLU A 419 20.04 23.72 21.56
N ASN A 420 18.78 24.11 21.35
CA ASN A 420 17.69 23.95 22.31
C ASN A 420 16.79 22.74 22.04
N THR A 421 17.12 21.88 21.08
CA THR A 421 16.35 20.68 20.76
C THR A 421 16.78 19.48 21.61
N VAL A 422 16.05 18.37 21.50
CA VAL A 422 16.45 17.09 22.11
C VAL A 422 17.75 16.57 21.46
N PHE A 423 17.98 16.90 20.20
CA PHE A 423 19.11 16.37 19.42
C PHE A 423 20.13 17.45 19.13
N HIS A 424 21.08 17.62 20.08
CA HIS A 424 22.16 18.59 19.97
C HIS A 424 23.49 17.97 20.39
N GLY A 425 24.56 18.43 19.76
CA GLY A 425 25.91 17.98 20.10
C GLY A 425 26.18 16.50 19.82
N GLN A 426 27.08 15.90 20.56
CA GLN A 426 27.57 14.53 20.35
C GLN A 426 27.03 13.52 21.38
N ALA A 427 26.27 13.96 22.36
CA ALA A 427 25.70 13.10 23.41
C ALA A 427 24.19 12.99 23.29
N GLY A 428 23.65 11.83 23.68
CA GLY A 428 22.22 11.65 23.79
C GLY A 428 21.62 12.41 24.97
N VAL A 429 20.36 12.82 24.86
CA VAL A 429 19.62 13.56 25.88
C VAL A 429 18.69 12.60 26.65
N PRO A 430 18.79 12.54 27.98
CA PRO A 430 17.85 11.75 28.78
C PRO A 430 16.48 12.44 28.90
N ILE A 431 15.41 11.63 28.96
CA ILE A 431 14.01 12.12 29.01
C ILE A 431 13.78 13.17 30.12
N ARG A 432 14.47 13.07 31.26
CA ARG A 432 14.33 14.04 32.36
C ARG A 432 14.73 15.48 32.01
N GLU A 433 15.47 15.68 30.92
CA GLU A 433 15.88 17.01 30.43
C GLU A 433 14.86 17.65 29.50
N ILE A 434 13.80 16.94 29.14
CA ILE A 434 12.69 17.43 28.32
C ILE A 434 11.64 18.05 29.26
N THR A 435 11.89 19.29 29.71
CA THR A 435 11.06 19.94 30.71
C THR A 435 9.77 20.53 30.18
N ASP A 436 9.66 20.76 28.88
CA ASP A 436 8.43 21.23 28.21
C ASP A 436 7.37 20.11 28.10
N GLY A 437 7.78 18.89 28.43
CA GLY A 437 6.94 17.68 28.42
C GLY A 437 7.11 16.86 27.15
N THR A 438 7.21 15.54 27.32
CA THR A 438 7.44 14.60 26.21
C THR A 438 6.33 14.59 25.17
N SER A 439 5.10 14.93 25.56
CA SER A 439 3.95 15.05 24.65
C SER A 439 3.91 16.38 23.88
N ASN A 440 4.78 17.31 24.21
CA ASN A 440 4.87 18.66 23.64
C ASN A 440 6.16 18.89 22.87
N THR A 441 7.07 17.93 22.86
CA THR A 441 8.37 18.05 22.20
C THR A 441 8.49 17.05 21.06
N ILE A 442 8.74 17.55 19.87
CA ILE A 442 8.91 16.75 18.66
C ILE A 442 10.24 15.99 18.70
N MET A 443 10.18 14.69 18.37
CA MET A 443 11.32 13.80 18.31
C MET A 443 11.77 13.51 16.88
N ILE A 444 10.83 13.24 15.97
CA ILE A 444 11.12 12.91 14.56
C ILE A 444 10.20 13.74 13.68
N LEU A 445 10.73 14.32 12.62
CA LEU A 445 10.02 15.12 11.62
C LEU A 445 9.94 14.37 10.28
N GLU A 446 8.80 14.47 9.60
CA GLU A 446 8.72 14.21 8.17
C GLU A 446 9.01 15.53 7.42
N VAL A 447 10.18 15.62 6.79
CA VAL A 447 10.53 16.79 5.98
C VAL A 447 10.01 16.67 4.54
N PRO A 448 9.92 17.78 3.76
CA PRO A 448 9.54 17.72 2.35
C PRO A 448 10.48 16.83 1.53
N PRO A 449 9.99 16.22 0.43
CA PRO A 449 10.79 15.33 -0.43
C PRO A 449 12.11 15.94 -0.93
N GLU A 450 12.15 17.25 -1.15
CA GLU A 450 13.33 18.00 -1.61
C GLU A 450 14.46 18.05 -0.56
N ARG A 451 14.13 17.68 0.68
CA ARG A 451 15.06 17.63 1.82
C ARG A 451 15.39 16.22 2.25
N ALA A 452 15.00 15.22 1.44
CA ALA A 452 15.33 13.84 1.73
C ALA A 452 16.84 13.62 1.76
N VAL A 453 17.31 12.79 2.70
CA VAL A 453 18.72 12.46 2.91
C VAL A 453 18.96 10.96 2.78
N ILE A 454 20.17 10.55 2.42
CA ILE A 454 20.56 9.14 2.51
C ILE A 454 20.40 8.68 3.96
N TRP A 455 19.69 7.55 4.18
CA TRP A 455 19.29 7.13 5.52
C TRP A 455 20.45 6.84 6.48
N THR A 456 21.60 6.45 5.95
CA THR A 456 22.82 6.20 6.73
C THR A 456 23.63 7.45 7.01
N LYS A 457 23.37 8.54 6.24
CA LYS A 457 24.11 9.81 6.35
C LYS A 457 23.72 10.54 7.63
N PRO A 458 24.70 11.01 8.43
CA PRO A 458 24.44 11.80 9.63
C PRO A 458 24.06 13.25 9.31
N GLU A 459 22.93 13.38 8.64
CA GLU A 459 22.31 14.65 8.25
C GLU A 459 20.86 14.66 8.69
N ASP A 460 20.46 15.72 9.39
CA ASP A 460 19.15 15.90 9.97
C ASP A 460 18.68 17.35 9.80
N PHE A 461 17.45 17.67 10.22
CA PHE A 461 16.80 18.93 9.93
C PHE A 461 17.20 20.03 10.94
N PRO A 462 17.92 21.09 10.52
CA PRO A 462 18.27 22.19 11.42
C PRO A 462 17.06 23.08 11.68
N VAL A 463 16.74 23.31 12.97
CA VAL A 463 15.58 24.14 13.37
C VAL A 463 15.88 25.63 13.49
N ASP A 464 17.14 26.04 13.32
CA ASP A 464 17.54 27.45 13.45
C ASP A 464 16.86 28.35 12.41
N PRO A 465 16.49 29.61 12.77
CA PRO A 465 15.86 30.58 11.88
C PRO A 465 16.72 30.90 10.65
N PRO A 466 16.13 31.39 9.53
CA PRO A 466 14.76 31.86 9.41
C PRO A 466 13.79 30.80 8.80
N SER A 467 12.46 30.99 9.05
CA SER A 467 11.39 30.28 8.34
C SER A 467 11.33 28.77 8.60
N LEU A 468 11.34 28.33 9.89
CA LEU A 468 11.14 26.93 10.26
C LEU A 468 9.92 26.32 9.56
N LYS A 469 8.78 27.04 9.61
CA LYS A 469 7.51 26.59 9.02
C LYS A 469 7.60 26.40 7.52
N ASP A 470 8.10 27.38 6.77
CA ASP A 470 8.21 27.28 5.31
C ASP A 470 9.11 26.11 4.89
N ARG A 471 10.19 25.86 5.65
CA ARG A 471 11.13 24.77 5.37
C ARG A 471 10.57 23.39 5.69
N LEU A 472 9.65 23.28 6.69
CA LEU A 472 9.01 22.03 7.07
C LEU A 472 7.82 21.70 6.20
N PHE A 473 7.00 22.67 5.87
CA PHE A 473 5.81 22.45 5.07
C PHE A 473 6.13 22.36 3.57
N GLY A 474 7.01 23.21 3.03
CA GLY A 474 7.19 23.34 1.59
C GLY A 474 5.86 23.70 0.93
N SER A 475 5.40 22.88 0.01
CA SER A 475 4.08 23.03 -0.65
C SER A 475 2.96 22.20 0.00
N ARG A 476 3.21 21.55 1.14
CA ARG A 476 2.26 20.64 1.81
C ARG A 476 1.38 21.39 2.81
N ASP A 477 0.13 20.94 2.94
CA ASP A 477 -0.81 21.48 3.93
C ASP A 477 -0.58 20.92 5.34
N GLN A 478 0.11 19.76 5.44
CA GLN A 478 0.44 19.08 6.69
C GLN A 478 1.73 18.28 6.58
N PHE A 479 2.35 17.94 7.73
CA PHE A 479 3.40 16.94 7.83
C PHE A 479 3.19 16.05 9.06
N TRP A 480 3.77 14.84 9.03
CA TRP A 480 3.69 13.93 10.16
C TRP A 480 4.94 14.02 11.05
N THR A 481 4.75 13.75 12.33
CA THR A 481 5.83 13.84 13.33
C THR A 481 5.62 12.83 14.45
N THR A 482 6.72 12.42 15.10
CA THR A 482 6.69 11.68 16.36
C THR A 482 7.10 12.61 17.50
N PHE A 483 6.34 12.58 18.58
CA PHE A 483 6.68 13.29 19.83
C PHE A 483 7.55 12.42 20.73
N CYS A 484 8.19 13.05 21.71
CA CYS A 484 9.07 12.36 22.66
C CYS A 484 8.32 11.37 23.59
N ASP A 485 6.99 11.36 23.60
CA ASP A 485 6.16 10.35 24.25
C ASP A 485 5.88 9.12 23.37
N GLY A 486 6.43 9.09 22.14
CA GLY A 486 6.21 8.03 21.15
C GLY A 486 4.92 8.17 20.34
N SER A 487 4.07 9.18 20.60
CA SER A 487 2.86 9.43 19.82
C SER A 487 3.20 10.00 18.44
N ALA A 488 2.49 9.53 17.39
CA ALA A 488 2.60 10.06 16.03
C ALA A 488 1.37 10.92 15.71
N ARG A 489 1.60 12.17 15.25
CA ARG A 489 0.55 13.15 14.95
C ARG A 489 0.86 13.88 13.64
N ALA A 490 -0.20 14.33 12.96
CA ALA A 490 -0.10 15.30 11.87
C ALA A 490 -0.07 16.72 12.44
N ILE A 491 0.73 17.58 11.86
CA ILE A 491 0.75 19.02 12.14
C ILE A 491 0.22 19.75 10.91
N GLU A 492 -0.84 20.52 11.10
CA GLU A 492 -1.49 21.28 10.04
C GLU A 492 -0.76 22.59 9.74
N GLY A 493 -0.80 23.06 8.47
CA GLY A 493 -0.18 24.33 8.05
C GLY A 493 -0.81 25.57 8.67
N THR A 494 -1.94 25.45 9.34
CA THR A 494 -2.57 26.51 10.12
C THR A 494 -1.88 26.79 11.46
N ILE A 495 -0.95 25.93 11.91
CA ILE A 495 -0.22 26.11 13.16
C ILE A 495 0.51 27.46 13.19
N PRO A 496 0.46 28.24 14.30
CA PRO A 496 1.25 29.46 14.45
C PRO A 496 2.75 29.13 14.48
N ASP A 497 3.59 30.01 13.91
CA ASP A 497 5.06 29.84 13.86
C ASP A 497 5.68 29.74 15.26
N GLU A 498 5.14 30.50 16.22
CA GLU A 498 5.58 30.47 17.62
C GLU A 498 5.29 29.12 18.28
N THR A 499 4.11 28.54 18.02
CA THR A 499 3.73 27.21 18.52
C THR A 499 4.61 26.14 17.91
N LEU A 500 4.85 26.18 16.58
CA LEU A 500 5.72 25.23 15.91
C LEU A 500 7.16 25.30 16.44
N SER A 501 7.64 26.51 16.69
CA SER A 501 8.97 26.73 17.27
C SER A 501 9.08 26.20 18.70
N ALA A 502 8.01 26.34 19.50
CA ALA A 502 7.95 25.79 20.86
C ALA A 502 7.95 24.26 20.87
N LEU A 503 7.29 23.61 19.87
CA LEU A 503 7.25 22.15 19.79
C LEU A 503 8.59 21.49 19.46
N VAL A 504 9.59 22.21 18.96
CA VAL A 504 10.92 21.65 18.65
C VAL A 504 11.95 21.89 19.75
N THR A 505 11.61 22.69 20.78
CA THR A 505 12.48 22.91 21.94
C THR A 505 12.21 21.88 23.05
N LYS A 506 13.25 21.57 23.85
CA LYS A 506 13.15 20.62 24.97
C LYS A 506 12.90 21.28 26.33
N SER A 507 13.19 22.60 26.44
CA SER A 507 13.21 23.30 27.72
C SER A 507 13.03 24.83 27.56
N GLY A 508 12.21 25.25 26.59
CA GLY A 508 11.93 26.69 26.35
C GLY A 508 10.97 27.28 27.38
N GLY A 509 10.09 26.45 27.97
CA GLY A 509 9.10 26.87 28.96
C GLY A 509 7.90 27.60 28.35
N GLU A 510 7.68 27.48 27.07
CA GLU A 510 6.55 28.08 26.34
C GLU A 510 5.23 27.37 26.71
N ILE A 511 4.16 28.17 26.76
CA ILE A 511 2.80 27.62 26.94
C ILE A 511 2.24 27.27 25.55
N ILE A 512 1.99 25.98 25.31
CA ILE A 512 1.42 25.51 24.07
C ILE A 512 -0.11 25.57 24.15
N ASP A 513 -0.73 26.35 23.26
CA ASP A 513 -2.17 26.38 23.10
C ASP A 513 -2.61 25.22 22.19
N TYR A 514 -3.33 24.25 22.77
CA TYR A 514 -3.83 23.06 22.04
C TYR A 514 -5.04 23.34 21.14
N GLY A 515 -5.51 24.58 21.02
CA GLY A 515 -6.68 24.94 20.20
C GLY A 515 -6.45 24.82 18.67
N GLY A 516 -5.26 24.37 18.23
CA GLY A 516 -4.88 24.30 16.82
C GLY A 516 -4.32 22.94 16.35
N PHE A 517 -4.55 21.83 17.10
CA PHE A 517 -4.08 20.50 16.71
C PHE A 517 -5.24 19.55 16.50
#